data_815b5328a0d1f8fb0b5d17e079a59ad3
#
_entry.id   815b5328a0d1f8fb0b5d17e079a59ad3
#
_cell.length_a   1.000
_cell.length_b   1.000
_cell.length_c   1.000
_cell.angle_alpha   90.00
_cell.angle_beta   90.00
_cell.angle_gamma   90.00
#
_symmetry.space_group_name_H-M   'P 1'
#
loop_
_entity.id
_entity.type
_entity.pdbx_description
1 polymer ?
#
loop_
_entity_poly.entity_id
_entity_poly.type
_entity_poly.pdbx_seq_one_letter_code
_entity_poly.pdbx_strand_id
1 'polypeptide(L)'
;INFSKAFDMVNHKLQLDKLSQLSIHPAVTALISSFLYGRTQSTCIGNSFSTVLKITRGIIQGSGLGPYLFIIDTHDLKAISDRNKLLAYADDTDLLVPSNSDTTMADGFDNRPLLTWTKNNKMAINISKTKQIIFRRPNLHRPEAINYIAGVELVDCLKVLGVFVHENLNQSQHVNYVVGIANQRMYLLNILRQNGLARHHLDTVFTSLIVSRISYAVEAWGNYATKEMENKIDKMFRKAHKWGLSAKKFTFQQLKAQYSERLRHKICSNSNHCLFHLLPPKRDERYDLRPRSHDHQTILASKSLFRKSFIVSTLLDGRYVVNDAISPTQF
;
A
#
# COMPACT_ATOMS: atom_id res chain seq x y z
N ILE A 1 11.31 -3.16 -6.10
CA ILE A 1 12.33 -2.36 -6.82
C ILE A 1 12.46 -1.05 -6.08
N ASN A 2 13.69 -0.60 -5.80
CA ASN A 2 13.96 0.64 -5.12
C ASN A 2 14.82 1.54 -6.02
N PHE A 3 14.41 2.79 -6.23
CA PHE A 3 15.20 3.78 -6.97
C PHE A 3 16.12 4.56 -6.03
N SER A 4 17.35 4.82 -6.46
CA SER A 4 18.31 5.62 -5.69
C SER A 4 17.93 7.09 -5.74
N LYS A 5 17.60 7.70 -4.58
CA LYS A 5 17.25 9.13 -4.48
C LYS A 5 16.22 9.56 -5.54
N ALA A 6 15.14 8.80 -5.70
CA ALA A 6 14.18 8.91 -6.78
C ALA A 6 13.74 10.36 -7.06
N PHE A 7 13.26 11.08 -6.03
CA PHE A 7 12.83 12.47 -6.16
C PHE A 7 13.97 13.44 -6.52
N ASP A 8 15.19 13.17 -6.07
CA ASP A 8 16.35 14.05 -6.32
C ASP A 8 16.97 13.82 -7.71
N MET A 9 16.66 12.69 -8.35
CA MET A 9 17.24 12.32 -9.65
C MET A 9 16.39 12.75 -10.84
N VAL A 10 15.16 13.20 -10.66
CA VAL A 10 14.27 13.62 -11.74
C VAL A 10 14.92 14.70 -12.59
N ASN A 11 14.98 14.45 -13.89
CA ASN A 11 15.61 15.38 -14.84
C ASN A 11 14.59 16.40 -15.33
N HIS A 12 14.81 17.69 -15.06
CA HIS A 12 13.87 18.77 -15.38
C HIS A 12 13.52 18.84 -16.89
N LYS A 13 14.51 18.65 -17.77
CA LYS A 13 14.26 18.67 -19.22
C LYS A 13 13.35 17.52 -19.64
N LEU A 14 13.67 16.29 -19.25
CA LEU A 14 12.86 15.12 -19.56
C LEU A 14 11.45 15.25 -18.97
N GLN A 15 11.33 15.81 -17.77
CA GLN A 15 10.05 16.09 -17.14
C GLN A 15 9.16 17.03 -17.98
N LEU A 16 9.73 18.10 -18.52
CA LEU A 16 9.01 19.03 -19.39
C LEU A 16 8.69 18.41 -20.77
N ASP A 17 9.61 17.60 -21.31
CA ASP A 17 9.36 16.87 -22.53
C ASP A 17 8.18 15.89 -22.37
N LYS A 18 8.09 15.18 -21.24
CA LYS A 18 6.92 14.33 -20.93
C LYS A 18 5.64 15.14 -20.71
N LEU A 19 5.71 16.26 -20.02
CA LEU A 19 4.57 17.16 -19.84
C LEU A 19 4.01 17.68 -21.16
N SER A 20 4.88 17.97 -22.12
CA SER A 20 4.44 18.46 -23.46
C SER A 20 3.68 17.40 -24.26
N GLN A 21 3.87 16.11 -23.95
CA GLN A 21 3.14 14.99 -24.57
C GLN A 21 1.74 14.77 -23.96
N LEU A 22 1.48 15.36 -22.81
CA LEU A 22 0.20 15.30 -22.14
C LEU A 22 -0.65 16.52 -22.57
N SER A 23 -1.96 16.32 -22.72
CA SER A 23 -2.90 17.40 -23.07
C SER A 23 -3.12 18.37 -21.89
N ILE A 24 -2.04 18.99 -21.42
CA ILE A 24 -2.03 19.93 -20.29
C ILE A 24 -2.06 21.36 -20.84
N HIS A 25 -2.83 22.22 -20.18
CA HIS A 25 -2.93 23.61 -20.59
C HIS A 25 -1.55 24.31 -20.52
N PRO A 26 -1.14 25.09 -21.53
CA PRO A 26 0.19 25.72 -21.61
C PRO A 26 0.58 26.56 -20.39
N ALA A 27 -0.37 27.25 -19.76
CA ALA A 27 -0.14 28.02 -18.55
C ALA A 27 0.32 27.15 -17.37
N VAL A 28 -0.21 25.90 -17.26
CA VAL A 28 0.20 24.93 -16.21
C VAL A 28 1.62 24.45 -16.49
N THR A 29 1.95 24.14 -17.75
CA THR A 29 3.31 23.76 -18.14
C THR A 29 4.30 24.89 -17.87
N ALA A 30 3.95 26.13 -18.16
CA ALA A 30 4.78 27.32 -17.86
C ALA A 30 4.99 27.48 -16.34
N LEU A 31 3.94 27.29 -15.54
CA LEU A 31 4.02 27.33 -14.07
C LEU A 31 4.98 26.22 -13.55
N ILE A 32 4.86 25.00 -14.04
CA ILE A 32 5.73 23.88 -13.65
C ILE A 32 7.17 24.15 -14.06
N SER A 33 7.39 24.71 -15.26
CA SER A 33 8.71 25.10 -15.73
C SER A 33 9.34 26.16 -14.79
N SER A 34 8.60 27.20 -14.44
CA SER A 34 9.05 28.21 -13.47
C SER A 34 9.32 27.63 -12.08
N PHE A 35 8.54 26.62 -11.67
CA PHE A 35 8.75 25.92 -10.40
C PHE A 35 10.04 25.08 -10.39
N LEU A 36 10.46 24.51 -11.50
CA LEU A 36 11.63 23.63 -11.60
C LEU A 36 12.91 24.40 -11.89
N TYR A 37 12.90 25.41 -12.76
CA TYR A 37 14.10 26.12 -13.21
C TYR A 37 14.47 27.32 -12.35
N GLY A 38 15.73 27.74 -12.46
CA GLY A 38 16.26 28.95 -11.82
C GLY A 38 16.47 28.83 -10.31
N ARG A 39 16.31 27.64 -9.76
CA ARG A 39 16.40 27.40 -8.32
C ARG A 39 17.84 27.24 -7.83
N THR A 40 18.03 27.66 -6.59
CA THR A 40 19.30 27.52 -5.88
C THR A 40 19.03 26.98 -4.48
N GLN A 41 20.04 26.42 -3.85
CA GLN A 41 20.02 25.99 -2.46
C GLN A 41 21.28 26.41 -1.71
N SER A 42 21.13 26.65 -0.44
CA SER A 42 22.22 26.78 0.52
C SER A 42 21.81 26.14 1.85
N THR A 43 22.75 25.65 2.62
CA THR A 43 22.51 25.12 3.96
C THR A 43 22.81 26.19 5.00
N CYS A 44 21.88 26.38 5.95
CA CYS A 44 22.02 27.31 7.06
C CYS A 44 22.18 26.54 8.37
N ILE A 45 23.22 26.84 9.14
CA ILE A 45 23.44 26.30 10.50
C ILE A 45 23.70 27.50 11.43
N GLY A 46 22.73 27.80 12.28
CA GLY A 46 22.75 29.06 13.06
C GLY A 46 22.74 30.27 12.12
N ASN A 47 23.75 31.13 12.18
CA ASN A 47 23.91 32.30 11.33
C ASN A 47 24.88 32.09 10.15
N SER A 48 25.39 30.86 9.97
CA SER A 48 26.33 30.54 8.90
C SER A 48 25.65 29.90 7.72
N PHE A 49 25.94 30.38 6.50
CA PHE A 49 25.39 29.85 5.25
C PHE A 49 26.51 29.19 4.43
N SER A 50 26.19 28.07 3.81
CA SER A 50 27.06 27.47 2.79
C SER A 50 27.04 28.31 1.50
N THR A 51 27.93 27.97 0.58
CA THR A 51 27.87 28.48 -0.79
C THR A 51 26.54 28.13 -1.45
N VAL A 52 26.02 29.06 -2.26
CA VAL A 52 24.79 28.87 -3.02
C VAL A 52 25.09 27.98 -4.23
N LEU A 53 24.34 26.90 -4.37
CA LEU A 53 24.45 25.94 -5.48
C LEU A 53 23.17 25.97 -6.32
N LYS A 54 23.33 25.88 -7.66
CA LYS A 54 22.20 25.75 -8.59
C LYS A 54 21.61 24.34 -8.51
N ILE A 55 20.28 24.26 -8.48
CA ILE A 55 19.53 22.99 -8.58
C ILE A 55 19.24 22.74 -10.06
N THR A 56 19.80 21.66 -10.61
CA THR A 56 19.67 21.28 -12.03
C THR A 56 18.83 20.03 -12.25
N ARG A 57 18.42 19.35 -11.16
CA ARG A 57 17.58 18.15 -11.15
C ARG A 57 16.86 18.01 -9.81
N GLY A 58 15.89 17.13 -9.78
CA GLY A 58 15.12 16.78 -8.57
C GLY A 58 13.87 17.61 -8.41
N ILE A 59 12.95 17.03 -7.67
CA ILE A 59 11.65 17.60 -7.30
C ILE A 59 11.71 17.95 -5.82
N ILE A 60 11.13 19.08 -5.44
CA ILE A 60 11.16 19.55 -4.05
C ILE A 60 10.31 18.63 -3.18
N GLN A 61 10.99 17.93 -2.28
CA GLN A 61 10.32 17.11 -1.27
C GLN A 61 9.50 17.99 -0.32
N GLY A 62 8.26 17.56 -0.05
CA GLY A 62 7.32 18.33 0.77
C GLY A 62 6.50 19.39 0.00
N SER A 63 6.75 19.59 -1.30
CA SER A 63 5.88 20.44 -2.12
C SER A 63 4.60 19.71 -2.52
N GLY A 64 3.48 20.44 -2.67
CA GLY A 64 2.22 19.87 -3.15
C GLY A 64 2.29 19.32 -4.58
N LEU A 65 3.20 19.83 -5.42
CA LEU A 65 3.42 19.38 -6.80
C LEU A 65 4.34 18.16 -6.90
N GLY A 66 5.19 17.92 -5.91
CA GLY A 66 6.20 16.87 -5.96
C GLY A 66 5.66 15.48 -6.33
N PRO A 67 4.65 14.95 -5.65
CA PRO A 67 4.08 13.64 -5.96
C PRO A 67 3.53 13.54 -7.39
N TYR A 68 2.85 14.59 -7.87
CA TYR A 68 2.29 14.61 -9.22
C TYR A 68 3.38 14.62 -10.30
N LEU A 69 4.42 15.41 -10.10
CA LEU A 69 5.56 15.47 -11.01
C LEU A 69 6.29 14.12 -11.06
N PHE A 70 6.43 13.44 -9.92
CA PHE A 70 7.04 12.12 -9.90
C PHE A 70 6.18 11.08 -10.64
N ILE A 71 4.85 11.10 -10.47
CA ILE A 71 3.93 10.23 -11.23
C ILE A 71 4.07 10.48 -12.73
N ILE A 72 4.16 11.75 -13.15
CA ILE A 72 4.37 12.12 -14.56
C ILE A 72 5.74 11.62 -15.05
N ASP A 73 6.77 11.68 -14.22
CA ASP A 73 8.11 11.17 -14.59
C ASP A 73 8.09 9.66 -14.83
N THR A 74 7.30 8.92 -14.05
CA THR A 74 7.25 7.46 -14.08
C THR A 74 6.09 6.86 -14.88
N HIS A 75 5.20 7.66 -15.47
CA HIS A 75 3.97 7.19 -16.11
C HIS A 75 4.19 6.25 -17.32
N ASP A 76 5.33 6.39 -17.98
CA ASP A 76 5.74 5.60 -19.15
C ASP A 76 6.53 4.33 -18.78
N LEU A 77 6.75 4.08 -17.48
CA LEU A 77 7.35 2.84 -16.99
C LEU A 77 6.34 1.69 -17.13
N LYS A 78 6.67 0.70 -17.94
CA LYS A 78 5.79 -0.44 -18.25
C LYS A 78 6.48 -1.77 -17.99
N ALA A 79 5.69 -2.78 -17.66
CA ALA A 79 6.16 -4.16 -17.61
C ALA A 79 6.44 -4.68 -19.05
N ILE A 80 7.34 -5.66 -19.14
CA ILE A 80 7.77 -6.25 -20.45
C ILE A 80 6.65 -7.09 -21.08
N SER A 81 5.79 -7.69 -20.29
CA SER A 81 4.70 -8.56 -20.72
C SER A 81 3.38 -8.06 -20.18
N ASP A 82 2.30 -8.19 -20.93
CA ASP A 82 0.94 -7.84 -20.48
C ASP A 82 0.46 -8.71 -19.29
N ARG A 83 1.08 -9.87 -19.10
CA ARG A 83 0.80 -10.76 -17.95
C ARG A 83 1.45 -10.26 -16.67
N ASN A 84 2.53 -9.52 -16.79
CA ASN A 84 3.22 -8.94 -15.66
C ASN A 84 2.48 -7.68 -15.20
N LYS A 85 2.54 -7.40 -13.90
CA LYS A 85 1.96 -6.18 -13.34
C LYS A 85 3.04 -5.34 -12.68
N LEU A 86 3.07 -4.08 -13.02
CA LEU A 86 3.89 -3.08 -12.37
C LEU A 86 2.98 -2.24 -11.48
N LEU A 87 3.28 -2.19 -10.19
CA LEU A 87 2.56 -1.40 -9.21
C LEU A 87 3.53 -0.37 -8.66
N ALA A 88 3.22 0.91 -8.80
CA ALA A 88 4.04 2.00 -8.29
C ALA A 88 3.27 2.81 -7.25
N TYR A 89 3.93 3.13 -6.15
CA TYR A 89 3.46 4.05 -5.14
C TYR A 89 4.62 4.98 -4.77
N ALA A 90 4.60 6.19 -5.31
CA ALA A 90 5.75 7.09 -5.31
C ALA A 90 7.01 6.36 -5.88
N ASP A 91 8.08 6.31 -5.11
CA ASP A 91 9.33 5.62 -5.47
C ASP A 91 9.32 4.11 -5.20
N ASP A 92 8.38 3.61 -4.40
CA ASP A 92 8.20 2.17 -4.20
C ASP A 92 7.54 1.54 -5.44
N THR A 93 8.24 0.65 -6.12
CA THR A 93 7.78 -0.01 -7.33
C THR A 93 7.86 -1.51 -7.20
N ASP A 94 6.73 -2.19 -7.37
CA ASP A 94 6.62 -3.64 -7.30
C ASP A 94 6.36 -4.23 -8.68
N LEU A 95 7.20 -5.17 -9.12
CA LEU A 95 7.01 -5.96 -10.34
C LEU A 95 6.49 -7.34 -9.94
N LEU A 96 5.28 -7.66 -10.36
CA LEU A 96 4.65 -8.96 -10.19
C LEU A 96 4.77 -9.76 -11.48
N VAL A 97 5.42 -10.91 -11.40
CA VAL A 97 5.55 -11.87 -12.51
C VAL A 97 4.83 -13.15 -12.12
N PRO A 98 3.65 -13.45 -12.70
CA PRO A 98 2.94 -14.68 -12.39
C PRO A 98 3.66 -15.91 -12.97
N SER A 99 3.44 -17.08 -12.37
CA SER A 99 4.10 -18.33 -12.77
C SER A 99 3.76 -18.79 -14.20
N ASN A 100 2.68 -18.30 -14.77
CA ASN A 100 2.27 -18.54 -16.17
C ASN A 100 2.65 -17.38 -17.11
N SER A 101 3.55 -16.50 -16.67
CA SER A 101 4.08 -15.46 -17.55
C SER A 101 4.93 -16.09 -18.67
N ASP A 102 5.00 -15.43 -19.78
CA ASP A 102 5.88 -15.71 -20.93
C ASP A 102 7.31 -15.20 -20.71
N THR A 103 7.55 -14.53 -19.59
CA THR A 103 8.84 -13.97 -19.19
C THR A 103 9.21 -14.42 -17.78
N THR A 104 10.50 -14.51 -17.53
CA THR A 104 11.03 -14.78 -16.18
C THR A 104 11.14 -13.49 -15.38
N MET A 105 11.37 -13.60 -14.07
CA MET A 105 11.64 -12.45 -13.21
C MET A 105 12.94 -11.73 -13.63
N ALA A 106 13.97 -12.48 -14.04
CA ALA A 106 15.22 -11.94 -14.55
C ALA A 106 14.98 -11.16 -15.87
N ASP A 107 14.18 -11.69 -16.79
CA ASP A 107 13.81 -10.98 -18.01
C ASP A 107 13.09 -9.66 -17.72
N GLY A 108 12.19 -9.66 -16.76
CA GLY A 108 11.45 -8.46 -16.34
C GLY A 108 12.36 -7.39 -15.70
N PHE A 109 13.45 -7.81 -15.05
CA PHE A 109 14.37 -6.93 -14.37
C PHE A 109 15.61 -6.58 -15.24
N ASP A 110 16.31 -7.58 -15.81
CA ASP A 110 17.58 -7.41 -16.54
C ASP A 110 17.39 -7.08 -18.02
N ASN A 111 16.32 -7.58 -18.64
CA ASN A 111 16.09 -7.40 -20.07
C ASN A 111 15.30 -6.14 -20.42
N ARG A 112 16.10 -5.08 -20.58
CA ARG A 112 15.81 -3.91 -21.43
C ARG A 112 14.67 -2.95 -21.06
N PRO A 113 13.40 -3.27 -20.69
CA PRO A 113 12.47 -2.17 -20.45
C PRO A 113 12.83 -1.37 -19.20
N LEU A 114 13.05 -2.03 -18.06
CA LEU A 114 13.31 -1.34 -16.80
C LEU A 114 14.68 -0.67 -16.80
N LEU A 115 15.76 -1.39 -17.16
CA LEU A 115 17.11 -0.82 -17.21
C LEU A 115 17.27 0.20 -18.34
N THR A 116 16.61 0.00 -19.48
CA THR A 116 16.61 0.98 -20.56
C THR A 116 15.83 2.21 -20.16
N TRP A 117 14.68 2.04 -19.54
CA TRP A 117 13.87 3.14 -19.01
C TRP A 117 14.67 3.97 -17.99
N THR A 118 15.36 3.31 -17.04
CA THR A 118 16.17 4.02 -16.04
C THR A 118 17.32 4.80 -16.68
N LYS A 119 17.99 4.23 -17.68
CA LYS A 119 19.03 4.95 -18.43
C LYS A 119 18.47 6.16 -19.17
N ASN A 120 17.37 5.98 -19.89
CA ASN A 120 16.72 7.05 -20.65
C ASN A 120 16.21 8.19 -19.73
N ASN A 121 15.69 7.83 -18.57
CA ASN A 121 15.18 8.79 -17.58
C ASN A 121 16.25 9.27 -16.59
N LYS A 122 17.51 8.85 -16.76
CA LYS A 122 18.64 9.22 -15.87
C LYS A 122 18.38 8.86 -14.40
N MET A 123 17.61 7.81 -14.18
CA MET A 123 17.33 7.22 -12.87
C MET A 123 18.32 6.09 -12.58
N ALA A 124 18.48 5.72 -11.32
CA ALA A 124 19.31 4.59 -10.93
C ALA A 124 18.57 3.66 -9.98
N ILE A 125 18.64 2.35 -10.24
CA ILE A 125 18.09 1.34 -9.34
C ILE A 125 19.09 1.10 -8.20
N ASN A 126 18.59 1.03 -6.99
CA ASN A 126 19.35 0.62 -5.82
C ASN A 126 19.25 -0.91 -5.65
N ILE A 127 20.20 -1.63 -6.22
CA ILE A 127 20.22 -3.11 -6.17
C ILE A 127 20.26 -3.61 -4.73
N SER A 128 21.04 -3.00 -3.85
CA SER A 128 21.17 -3.46 -2.45
C SER A 128 19.89 -3.30 -1.63
N LYS A 129 19.00 -2.36 -2.01
CA LYS A 129 17.69 -2.17 -1.39
C LYS A 129 16.55 -2.88 -2.12
N THR A 130 16.79 -3.28 -3.37
CA THR A 130 15.82 -4.09 -4.14
C THR A 130 15.78 -5.50 -3.57
N LYS A 131 14.58 -6.06 -3.43
CA LYS A 131 14.37 -7.39 -2.87
C LYS A 131 13.52 -8.22 -3.82
N GLN A 132 13.75 -9.53 -3.80
CA GLN A 132 12.94 -10.51 -4.51
C GLN A 132 12.21 -11.39 -3.49
N ILE A 133 10.93 -11.66 -3.73
CA ILE A 133 10.13 -12.62 -2.95
C ILE A 133 9.41 -13.56 -3.92
N ILE A 134 9.34 -14.83 -3.57
CA ILE A 134 8.70 -15.86 -4.38
C ILE A 134 7.55 -16.44 -3.60
N PHE A 135 6.34 -16.13 -4.02
CA PHE A 135 5.13 -16.64 -3.38
C PHE A 135 4.96 -18.15 -3.67
N ARG A 136 4.81 -18.94 -2.64
CA ARG A 136 4.63 -20.39 -2.73
C ARG A 136 3.57 -20.88 -1.76
N ARG A 137 3.04 -22.07 -2.05
CA ARG A 137 2.16 -22.74 -1.08
C ARG A 137 2.97 -23.19 0.14
N PRO A 138 2.37 -23.17 1.34
CA PRO A 138 2.97 -23.81 2.50
C PRO A 138 3.35 -25.28 2.16
N ASN A 139 4.49 -25.73 2.69
CA ASN A 139 5.01 -27.09 2.54
C ASN A 139 5.47 -27.52 1.13
N LEU A 140 5.58 -26.60 0.18
CA LEU A 140 6.26 -26.88 -1.09
C LEU A 140 7.69 -26.37 -1.03
N HIS A 141 8.63 -27.23 -1.48
CA HIS A 141 10.01 -26.81 -1.65
C HIS A 141 10.12 -25.70 -2.69
N ARG A 142 11.12 -24.84 -2.55
CA ARG A 142 11.45 -23.87 -3.61
C ARG A 142 11.81 -24.64 -4.87
N PRO A 143 11.25 -24.28 -6.05
CA PRO A 143 11.69 -24.88 -7.30
C PRO A 143 13.19 -24.63 -7.51
N GLU A 144 13.96 -25.64 -7.90
CA GLU A 144 15.39 -25.50 -8.17
C GLU A 144 15.70 -24.57 -9.35
N ALA A 145 14.76 -24.46 -10.29
CA ALA A 145 14.88 -23.64 -11.50
C ALA A 145 14.29 -22.22 -11.33
N ILE A 146 14.62 -21.54 -10.24
CA ILE A 146 14.21 -20.14 -10.11
C ILE A 146 15.31 -19.26 -10.69
N ASN A 147 14.93 -18.43 -11.66
CA ASN A 147 15.81 -17.38 -12.17
C ASN A 147 15.94 -16.27 -11.12
N TYR A 148 17.03 -16.31 -10.39
CA TYR A 148 17.41 -15.26 -9.46
C TYR A 148 17.90 -14.04 -10.22
N ILE A 149 17.52 -12.86 -9.74
CA ILE A 149 18.07 -11.62 -10.26
C ILE A 149 19.45 -11.42 -9.64
N ALA A 150 20.47 -11.29 -10.48
CA ALA A 150 21.86 -11.13 -10.01
C ALA A 150 21.99 -9.91 -9.08
N GLY A 151 22.59 -10.13 -7.90
CA GLY A 151 22.82 -9.08 -6.91
C GLY A 151 21.60 -8.63 -6.11
N VAL A 152 20.39 -9.16 -6.40
CA VAL A 152 19.17 -8.87 -5.64
C VAL A 152 18.95 -9.93 -4.58
N GLU A 153 18.75 -9.51 -3.34
CA GLU A 153 18.50 -10.43 -2.22
C GLU A 153 17.14 -11.09 -2.32
N LEU A 154 17.12 -12.43 -2.24
CA LEU A 154 15.90 -13.21 -2.07
C LEU A 154 15.50 -13.23 -0.60
N VAL A 155 14.28 -12.83 -0.29
CA VAL A 155 13.75 -12.78 1.07
C VAL A 155 12.49 -13.61 1.22
N ASP A 156 12.26 -14.14 2.42
CA ASP A 156 11.05 -14.88 2.77
C ASP A 156 9.90 -13.95 3.19
N CYS A 157 10.24 -12.73 3.59
CA CYS A 157 9.29 -11.72 4.02
C CYS A 157 9.74 -10.33 3.57
N LEU A 158 8.81 -9.55 3.04
CA LEU A 158 9.03 -8.19 2.56
C LEU A 158 8.03 -7.24 3.22
N LYS A 159 8.47 -6.04 3.56
CA LYS A 159 7.59 -4.98 4.04
C LYS A 159 7.16 -4.10 2.85
N VAL A 160 5.91 -4.24 2.41
CA VAL A 160 5.32 -3.47 1.31
C VAL A 160 4.36 -2.45 1.91
N LEU A 161 4.60 -1.17 1.67
CA LEU A 161 3.75 -0.06 2.14
C LEU A 161 3.32 -0.19 3.62
N GLY A 162 4.25 -0.65 4.47
CA GLY A 162 3.99 -0.79 5.91
C GLY A 162 3.42 -2.13 6.37
N VAL A 163 3.03 -3.03 5.46
CA VAL A 163 2.55 -4.39 5.75
C VAL A 163 3.64 -5.41 5.48
N PHE A 164 3.87 -6.34 6.41
CA PHE A 164 4.77 -7.47 6.17
C PHE A 164 4.04 -8.54 5.36
N VAL A 165 4.61 -8.88 4.21
CA VAL A 165 4.10 -9.91 3.31
C VAL A 165 5.10 -11.06 3.27
N HIS A 166 4.69 -12.23 3.74
CA HIS A 166 5.51 -13.43 3.77
C HIS A 166 5.27 -14.28 2.50
N GLU A 167 6.28 -15.03 2.05
CA GLU A 167 6.22 -15.87 0.84
C GLU A 167 5.03 -16.87 0.79
N ASN A 168 4.54 -17.30 1.95
CA ASN A 168 3.36 -18.16 2.08
C ASN A 168 2.09 -17.42 2.54
N LEU A 169 2.11 -16.07 2.53
CA LEU A 169 1.03 -15.19 3.00
C LEU A 169 0.67 -15.35 4.50
N ASN A 170 1.59 -15.89 5.31
CA ASN A 170 1.42 -15.96 6.76
C ASN A 170 1.57 -14.56 7.37
N GLN A 171 0.63 -14.16 8.22
CA GLN A 171 0.59 -12.82 8.81
C GLN A 171 1.19 -12.75 10.22
N SER A 172 1.81 -13.81 10.73
CA SER A 172 2.35 -13.86 12.10
C SER A 172 3.33 -12.72 12.38
N GLN A 173 4.25 -12.46 11.44
CA GLN A 173 5.23 -11.39 11.58
C GLN A 173 4.57 -10.02 11.62
N HIS A 174 3.59 -9.77 10.73
CA HIS A 174 2.86 -8.50 10.71
C HIS A 174 2.06 -8.30 12.00
N VAL A 175 1.29 -9.30 12.42
CA VAL A 175 0.50 -9.23 13.67
C VAL A 175 1.40 -9.02 14.89
N ASN A 176 2.52 -9.74 15.00
CA ASN A 176 3.47 -9.54 16.09
C ASN A 176 4.03 -8.11 16.11
N TYR A 177 4.37 -7.56 14.96
CA TYR A 177 4.86 -6.21 14.81
C TYR A 177 3.82 -5.16 15.25
N VAL A 178 2.59 -5.23 14.74
CA VAL A 178 1.55 -4.24 15.10
C VAL A 178 1.13 -4.34 16.56
N VAL A 179 1.02 -5.55 17.11
CA VAL A 179 0.71 -5.78 18.54
C VAL A 179 1.87 -5.31 19.43
N GLY A 180 3.12 -5.51 19.01
CA GLY A 180 4.30 -5.00 19.71
C GLY A 180 4.26 -3.48 19.85
N ILE A 181 4.06 -2.76 18.76
CA ILE A 181 3.92 -1.29 18.75
C ILE A 181 2.71 -0.85 19.59
N ALA A 182 1.57 -1.53 19.45
CA ALA A 182 0.37 -1.21 20.21
C ALA A 182 0.62 -1.33 21.73
N ASN A 183 1.32 -2.38 22.17
CA ASN A 183 1.67 -2.55 23.59
C ASN A 183 2.61 -1.46 24.11
N GLN A 184 3.61 -1.04 23.34
CA GLN A 184 4.47 0.09 23.67
C GLN A 184 3.66 1.38 23.84
N ARG A 185 2.75 1.67 22.93
CA ARG A 185 1.86 2.85 23.00
C ARG A 185 0.88 2.77 24.16
N MET A 186 0.37 1.57 24.48
CA MET A 186 -0.47 1.37 25.66
C MET A 186 0.27 1.68 26.96
N TYR A 187 1.55 1.39 27.04
CA TYR A 187 2.38 1.77 28.18
C TYR A 187 2.44 3.30 28.33
N LEU A 188 2.69 4.03 27.24
CA LEU A 188 2.70 5.49 27.27
C LEU A 188 1.33 6.08 27.65
N LEU A 189 0.24 5.52 27.12
CA LEU A 189 -1.12 5.92 27.50
C LEU A 189 -1.40 5.69 28.99
N ASN A 190 -0.87 4.61 29.56
CA ASN A 190 -1.01 4.35 30.99
C ASN A 190 -0.29 5.41 31.84
N ILE A 191 0.89 5.86 31.40
CA ILE A 191 1.60 6.98 32.04
C ILE A 191 0.75 8.26 31.97
N LEU A 192 0.20 8.59 30.80
CA LEU A 192 -0.67 9.77 30.63
C LEU A 192 -1.91 9.69 31.54
N ARG A 193 -2.51 8.50 31.67
CA ARG A 193 -3.62 8.27 32.60
C ARG A 193 -3.21 8.52 34.06
N GLN A 194 -2.06 8.01 34.47
CA GLN A 194 -1.54 8.22 35.85
C GLN A 194 -1.24 9.69 36.12
N ASN A 195 -0.89 10.47 35.10
CA ASN A 195 -0.68 11.91 35.20
C ASN A 195 -1.97 12.73 35.03
N GLY A 196 -3.14 12.10 35.13
CA GLY A 196 -4.43 12.80 35.22
C GLY A 196 -5.06 13.16 33.88
N LEU A 197 -4.57 12.62 32.73
CA LEU A 197 -5.23 12.88 31.46
C LEU A 197 -6.68 12.36 31.47
N ALA A 198 -7.62 13.23 31.13
CA ALA A 198 -9.04 12.91 31.14
C ALA A 198 -9.40 11.76 30.21
N ARG A 199 -10.40 10.93 30.59
CA ARG A 199 -10.74 9.68 29.89
C ARG A 199 -11.11 9.88 28.41
N HIS A 200 -11.81 10.97 28.07
CA HIS A 200 -12.18 11.25 26.69
C HIS A 200 -10.97 11.55 25.79
N HIS A 201 -9.94 12.21 26.34
CA HIS A 201 -8.68 12.42 25.63
C HIS A 201 -7.90 11.10 25.48
N LEU A 202 -7.88 10.26 26.52
CA LEU A 202 -7.27 8.93 26.44
C LEU A 202 -7.92 8.08 25.34
N ASP A 203 -9.26 8.09 25.24
CA ASP A 203 -10.01 7.36 24.19
C ASP A 203 -9.66 7.87 22.79
N THR A 204 -9.55 9.20 22.61
CA THR A 204 -9.12 9.81 21.35
C THR A 204 -7.70 9.38 20.97
N VAL A 205 -6.76 9.47 21.92
CA VAL A 205 -5.36 9.09 21.68
C VAL A 205 -5.24 7.58 21.43
N PHE A 206 -6.00 6.75 22.18
CA PHE A 206 -6.05 5.30 21.96
C PHE A 206 -6.52 4.96 20.55
N THR A 207 -7.60 5.58 20.10
CA THR A 207 -8.14 5.37 18.75
C THR A 207 -7.13 5.82 17.69
N SER A 208 -6.54 6.98 17.84
CA SER A 208 -5.60 7.56 16.87
C SER A 208 -4.26 6.81 16.79
N LEU A 209 -3.74 6.29 17.89
CA LEU A 209 -2.41 5.67 17.93
C LEU A 209 -2.44 4.14 17.84
N ILE A 210 -3.47 3.49 18.38
CA ILE A 210 -3.52 2.04 18.51
C ILE A 210 -4.52 1.42 17.54
N VAL A 211 -5.78 1.87 17.57
CA VAL A 211 -6.81 1.32 16.67
C VAL A 211 -6.44 1.60 15.22
N SER A 212 -6.02 2.82 14.90
CA SER A 212 -5.56 3.20 13.55
C SER A 212 -4.40 2.33 13.05
N ARG A 213 -3.48 1.94 13.95
CA ARG A 213 -2.34 1.10 13.60
C ARG A 213 -2.74 -0.33 13.28
N ILE A 214 -3.70 -0.88 14.02
CA ILE A 214 -4.21 -2.25 13.80
C ILE A 214 -5.11 -2.29 12.57
N SER A 215 -5.93 -1.25 12.35
CA SER A 215 -6.82 -1.17 11.20
C SER A 215 -6.13 -0.75 9.90
N TYR A 216 -4.87 -0.30 9.95
CA TYR A 216 -4.14 0.08 8.75
C TYR A 216 -4.03 -1.09 7.77
N ALA A 217 -4.56 -0.89 6.56
CA ALA A 217 -4.60 -1.87 5.48
C ALA A 217 -5.14 -3.26 5.91
N VAL A 218 -6.03 -3.31 6.91
CA VAL A 218 -6.58 -4.56 7.45
C VAL A 218 -7.29 -5.39 6.38
N GLU A 219 -7.79 -4.77 5.35
CA GLU A 219 -8.42 -5.40 4.18
C GLU A 219 -7.42 -6.26 3.40
N ALA A 220 -6.15 -5.87 3.37
CA ALA A 220 -5.11 -6.60 2.66
C ALA A 220 -4.62 -7.84 3.42
N TRP A 221 -4.56 -7.79 4.76
CA TRP A 221 -3.95 -8.85 5.56
C TRP A 221 -4.91 -9.56 6.52
N GLY A 222 -6.00 -8.91 6.92
CA GLY A 222 -6.88 -9.38 8.01
C GLY A 222 -7.55 -10.73 7.74
N ASN A 223 -7.86 -11.04 6.47
CA ASN A 223 -8.48 -12.33 6.11
C ASN A 223 -7.47 -13.50 6.14
N TYR A 224 -6.19 -13.23 6.10
CA TYR A 224 -5.14 -14.23 6.24
C TYR A 224 -4.74 -14.49 7.69
N ALA A 225 -5.20 -13.67 8.64
CA ALA A 225 -4.97 -13.89 10.06
C ALA A 225 -5.62 -15.18 10.53
N THR A 226 -4.89 -15.94 11.35
CA THR A 226 -5.43 -17.14 12.01
C THR A 226 -6.22 -16.74 13.25
N LYS A 227 -7.03 -17.66 13.78
CA LYS A 227 -7.79 -17.44 15.01
C LYS A 227 -6.90 -17.09 16.21
N GLU A 228 -5.73 -17.67 16.26
CA GLU A 228 -4.73 -17.36 17.29
C GLU A 228 -4.26 -15.90 17.19
N MET A 229 -3.97 -15.42 15.98
CA MET A 229 -3.59 -14.03 15.73
C MET A 229 -4.71 -13.05 16.10
N GLU A 230 -5.96 -13.35 15.71
CA GLU A 230 -7.14 -12.57 16.10
C GLU A 230 -7.26 -12.49 17.62
N ASN A 231 -7.15 -13.64 18.31
CA ASN A 231 -7.21 -13.71 19.77
C ASN A 231 -6.11 -12.89 20.45
N LYS A 232 -4.91 -12.81 19.84
CA LYS A 232 -3.79 -12.00 20.31
C LYS A 232 -4.11 -10.51 20.26
N ILE A 233 -4.71 -10.04 19.18
CA ILE A 233 -5.18 -8.65 19.02
C ILE A 233 -6.31 -8.35 20.00
N ASP A 234 -7.30 -9.23 20.09
CA ASP A 234 -8.45 -9.06 20.99
C ASP A 234 -8.04 -9.08 22.49
N LYS A 235 -7.02 -9.87 22.83
CA LYS A 235 -6.44 -9.84 24.20
C LYS A 235 -5.87 -8.47 24.53
N MET A 236 -5.19 -7.84 23.58
CA MET A 236 -4.67 -6.47 23.72
C MET A 236 -5.81 -5.47 23.90
N PHE A 237 -6.88 -5.52 23.10
CA PHE A 237 -8.05 -4.65 23.23
C PHE A 237 -8.76 -4.83 24.57
N ARG A 238 -8.96 -6.07 25.01
CA ARG A 238 -9.54 -6.35 26.35
C ARG A 238 -8.70 -5.76 27.48
N LYS A 239 -7.36 -5.87 27.39
CA LYS A 239 -6.43 -5.28 28.35
C LYS A 239 -6.54 -3.75 28.37
N ALA A 240 -6.59 -3.11 27.20
CA ALA A 240 -6.75 -1.66 27.09
C ALA A 240 -8.05 -1.18 27.74
N HIS A 241 -9.17 -1.84 27.47
CA HIS A 241 -10.45 -1.53 28.08
C HIS A 241 -10.43 -1.72 29.61
N LYS A 242 -9.86 -2.84 30.09
CA LYS A 242 -9.71 -3.12 31.55
C LYS A 242 -8.87 -2.04 32.25
N TRP A 243 -7.87 -1.50 31.57
CA TRP A 243 -7.03 -0.43 32.11
C TRP A 243 -7.66 0.96 31.99
N GLY A 244 -8.86 1.09 31.45
CA GLY A 244 -9.55 2.37 31.25
C GLY A 244 -8.90 3.28 30.22
N LEU A 245 -8.09 2.71 29.31
CA LEU A 245 -7.46 3.43 28.20
C LEU A 245 -8.42 3.66 27.04
N SER A 246 -9.48 2.86 26.94
CA SER A 246 -10.54 3.02 25.97
C SER A 246 -11.92 2.81 26.61
N ALA A 247 -12.88 3.67 26.28
CA ALA A 247 -14.27 3.52 26.65
C ALA A 247 -14.97 2.41 25.83
N LYS A 248 -14.58 2.26 24.56
CA LYS A 248 -15.16 1.28 23.62
C LYS A 248 -14.47 -0.08 23.76
N LYS A 249 -15.27 -1.14 23.63
CA LYS A 249 -14.75 -2.51 23.50
C LYS A 249 -14.56 -2.80 22.02
N PHE A 250 -13.32 -2.82 21.56
CA PHE A 250 -12.98 -3.19 20.19
C PHE A 250 -12.79 -4.70 20.07
N THR A 251 -13.17 -5.27 18.92
CA THR A 251 -12.76 -6.61 18.49
C THR A 251 -12.14 -6.53 17.10
N PHE A 252 -11.21 -7.42 16.81
CA PHE A 252 -10.56 -7.46 15.51
C PHE A 252 -11.57 -7.74 14.38
N GLN A 253 -12.52 -8.63 14.61
CA GLN A 253 -13.57 -8.96 13.63
C GLN A 253 -14.43 -7.75 13.28
N GLN A 254 -14.86 -6.95 14.28
CA GLN A 254 -15.63 -5.73 14.04
C GLN A 254 -14.85 -4.71 13.21
N LEU A 255 -13.59 -4.48 13.56
CA LEU A 255 -12.72 -3.56 12.79
C LEU A 255 -12.54 -4.05 11.35
N LYS A 256 -12.20 -5.33 11.18
CA LYS A 256 -12.05 -5.93 9.85
C LYS A 256 -13.31 -5.77 9.01
N ALA A 257 -14.48 -6.09 9.55
CA ALA A 257 -15.75 -5.96 8.86
C ALA A 257 -16.04 -4.52 8.45
N GLN A 258 -15.89 -3.57 9.38
CA GLN A 258 -16.11 -2.13 9.14
C GLN A 258 -15.24 -1.58 8.00
N TYR A 259 -13.93 -1.86 8.05
CA TYR A 259 -13.00 -1.35 7.03
C TYR A 259 -13.19 -2.05 5.69
N SER A 260 -13.43 -3.36 5.68
CA SER A 260 -13.73 -4.12 4.46
C SER A 260 -14.98 -3.60 3.75
N GLU A 261 -16.04 -3.32 4.50
CA GLU A 261 -17.28 -2.77 3.94
C GLU A 261 -17.07 -1.36 3.39
N ARG A 262 -16.34 -0.51 4.11
CA ARG A 262 -15.98 0.83 3.65
C ARG A 262 -15.21 0.80 2.33
N LEU A 263 -14.22 -0.09 2.21
CA LEU A 263 -13.46 -0.23 0.97
C LEU A 263 -14.33 -0.79 -0.16
N ARG A 264 -15.14 -1.83 0.12
CA ARG A 264 -16.09 -2.39 -0.85
C ARG A 264 -17.00 -1.31 -1.42
N HIS A 265 -17.60 -0.49 -0.55
CA HIS A 265 -18.45 0.61 -0.98
C HIS A 265 -17.71 1.60 -1.88
N LYS A 266 -16.47 1.99 -1.54
CA LYS A 266 -15.64 2.87 -2.38
C LYS A 266 -15.35 2.28 -3.76
N ILE A 267 -15.07 0.97 -3.82
CA ILE A 267 -14.81 0.28 -5.10
C ILE A 267 -16.08 0.26 -5.96
N CYS A 268 -17.22 -0.13 -5.39
CA CYS A 268 -18.48 -0.25 -6.12
C CYS A 268 -19.06 1.10 -6.56
N SER A 269 -18.83 2.17 -5.80
CA SER A 269 -19.36 3.51 -6.11
C SER A 269 -18.49 4.32 -7.07
N ASN A 270 -17.29 3.86 -7.42
CA ASN A 270 -16.37 4.59 -8.29
C ASN A 270 -15.74 3.67 -9.33
N SER A 271 -16.20 3.75 -10.56
CA SER A 271 -15.68 2.97 -11.70
C SER A 271 -14.20 3.24 -12.01
N ASN A 272 -13.66 4.40 -11.59
CA ASN A 272 -12.25 4.76 -11.74
C ASN A 272 -11.38 4.26 -10.58
N HIS A 273 -11.97 3.54 -9.60
CA HIS A 273 -11.19 2.98 -8.50
C HIS A 273 -10.23 1.90 -9.02
N CYS A 274 -8.98 1.93 -8.57
CA CYS A 274 -7.92 1.03 -9.04
C CYS A 274 -8.25 -0.48 -8.89
N LEU A 275 -9.13 -0.86 -7.97
CA LEU A 275 -9.59 -2.23 -7.77
C LEU A 275 -10.91 -2.55 -8.49
N PHE A 276 -11.55 -1.58 -9.15
CA PHE A 276 -12.85 -1.79 -9.78
C PHE A 276 -12.80 -2.88 -10.87
N HIS A 277 -11.72 -2.91 -11.65
CA HIS A 277 -11.51 -3.91 -12.70
C HIS A 277 -11.34 -5.35 -12.20
N LEU A 278 -11.14 -5.54 -10.88
CA LEU A 278 -11.05 -6.86 -10.26
C LEU A 278 -12.42 -7.41 -9.83
N LEU A 279 -13.47 -6.58 -9.87
CA LEU A 279 -14.82 -7.05 -9.62
C LEU A 279 -15.28 -7.94 -10.78
N PRO A 280 -15.95 -9.06 -10.51
CA PRO A 280 -16.56 -9.85 -11.57
C PRO A 280 -17.71 -9.08 -12.23
N PRO A 281 -18.12 -9.44 -13.44
CA PRO A 281 -19.23 -8.80 -14.11
C PRO A 281 -20.52 -8.90 -13.28
N LYS A 282 -21.44 -7.97 -13.51
CA LYS A 282 -22.77 -8.03 -12.91
C LYS A 282 -23.52 -9.25 -13.45
N ARG A 283 -24.47 -9.73 -12.68
CA ARG A 283 -25.34 -10.83 -13.10
C ARG A 283 -26.34 -10.35 -14.12
N ASP A 284 -26.73 -11.27 -14.99
CA ASP A 284 -27.93 -11.14 -15.80
C ASP A 284 -29.17 -11.42 -14.92
N GLU A 285 -29.96 -10.40 -14.68
CA GLU A 285 -31.18 -10.52 -13.84
C GLU A 285 -32.34 -11.15 -14.64
N ARG A 286 -32.19 -12.40 -15.03
CA ARG A 286 -33.28 -13.11 -15.75
C ARG A 286 -34.33 -13.73 -14.80
N TYR A 287 -34.05 -13.80 -13.51
CA TYR A 287 -34.93 -14.42 -12.51
C TYR A 287 -34.86 -13.68 -11.19
N ASP A 288 -36.05 -13.47 -10.58
CA ASP A 288 -36.18 -12.91 -9.24
C ASP A 288 -35.76 -13.95 -8.18
N LEU A 289 -34.45 -14.02 -7.95
CA LEU A 289 -33.88 -14.92 -6.94
C LEU A 289 -33.75 -14.18 -5.60
N ARG A 290 -33.64 -14.94 -4.49
CA ARG A 290 -33.41 -14.39 -3.16
C ARG A 290 -32.40 -13.23 -3.19
N PRO A 291 -32.72 -12.07 -2.60
CA PRO A 291 -31.84 -10.93 -2.57
C PRO A 291 -30.49 -11.34 -1.94
N ARG A 292 -29.40 -11.05 -2.64
CA ARG A 292 -28.04 -11.24 -2.17
C ARG A 292 -27.45 -9.87 -1.84
N SER A 293 -26.38 -9.87 -1.05
CA SER A 293 -25.69 -8.64 -0.65
C SER A 293 -24.99 -7.89 -1.79
N HIS A 294 -24.93 -8.45 -3.01
CA HIS A 294 -24.29 -7.83 -4.18
C HIS A 294 -24.81 -8.41 -5.50
N ASP A 295 -24.70 -7.61 -6.57
CA ASP A 295 -25.19 -7.94 -7.92
C ASP A 295 -24.14 -8.61 -8.82
N HIS A 296 -22.96 -8.94 -8.29
CA HIS A 296 -21.87 -9.52 -9.05
C HIS A 296 -21.99 -11.05 -9.16
N GLN A 297 -21.41 -11.60 -10.23
CA GLN A 297 -21.26 -13.05 -10.43
C GLN A 297 -20.36 -13.64 -9.33
N THR A 298 -20.64 -14.87 -8.92
CA THR A 298 -19.83 -15.55 -7.91
C THR A 298 -18.54 -16.06 -8.52
N ILE A 299 -17.40 -15.75 -7.89
CA ILE A 299 -16.10 -16.28 -8.30
C ILE A 299 -15.94 -17.69 -7.78
N LEU A 300 -15.63 -18.64 -8.67
CA LEU A 300 -15.26 -20.00 -8.26
C LEU A 300 -13.85 -20.00 -7.64
N ALA A 301 -13.80 -20.07 -6.32
CA ALA A 301 -12.56 -20.06 -5.57
C ALA A 301 -12.29 -21.44 -4.96
N SER A 302 -11.57 -22.31 -5.66
CA SER A 302 -11.22 -23.66 -5.20
C SER A 302 -10.13 -23.66 -4.12
N LYS A 303 -9.22 -22.67 -4.14
CA LYS A 303 -8.06 -22.61 -3.25
C LYS A 303 -8.34 -21.74 -2.03
N SER A 304 -8.01 -22.24 -0.83
CA SER A 304 -8.28 -21.55 0.44
C SER A 304 -7.63 -20.16 0.55
N LEU A 305 -6.38 -20.00 0.06
CA LEU A 305 -5.70 -18.72 0.07
C LEU A 305 -6.37 -17.70 -0.86
N PHE A 306 -6.86 -18.15 -2.02
CA PHE A 306 -7.59 -17.28 -2.95
C PHE A 306 -8.93 -16.82 -2.36
N ARG A 307 -9.64 -17.71 -1.64
CA ARG A 307 -10.88 -17.33 -0.90
C ARG A 307 -10.67 -16.22 0.11
N LYS A 308 -9.47 -16.13 0.69
CA LYS A 308 -9.10 -15.11 1.69
C LYS A 308 -8.75 -13.75 1.06
N SER A 309 -8.53 -13.67 -0.26
CA SER A 309 -8.28 -12.39 -0.92
C SER A 309 -9.48 -11.46 -0.74
N PHE A 310 -9.22 -10.16 -0.66
CA PHE A 310 -10.24 -9.16 -0.30
C PHE A 310 -11.49 -9.23 -1.20
N ILE A 311 -11.33 -9.16 -2.52
CA ILE A 311 -12.46 -9.18 -3.46
C ILE A 311 -13.26 -10.48 -3.33
N VAL A 312 -12.58 -11.63 -3.31
CA VAL A 312 -13.25 -12.94 -3.25
C VAL A 312 -13.98 -13.13 -1.93
N SER A 313 -13.34 -12.78 -0.80
CA SER A 313 -13.96 -12.91 0.53
C SER A 313 -15.19 -12.04 0.68
N THR A 314 -15.17 -10.79 0.20
CA THR A 314 -16.32 -9.86 0.29
C THR A 314 -17.51 -10.30 -0.57
N LEU A 315 -17.26 -11.04 -1.67
CA LEU A 315 -18.30 -11.61 -2.53
C LEU A 315 -18.84 -12.95 -2.02
N LEU A 316 -18.03 -13.72 -1.27
CA LEU A 316 -18.44 -15.00 -0.70
C LEU A 316 -19.16 -14.85 0.64
N ASP A 317 -18.74 -13.86 1.44
CA ASP A 317 -19.24 -13.65 2.80
C ASP A 317 -20.66 -13.04 2.86
N GLY A 318 -21.46 -13.07 1.84
CA GLY A 318 -22.86 -12.63 1.68
C GLY A 318 -23.72 -12.28 2.92
N ARG A 319 -23.10 -12.04 4.06
CA ARG A 319 -23.68 -11.79 5.38
C ARG A 319 -23.51 -10.37 5.89
N TYR A 320 -23.04 -9.44 5.06
CA TYR A 320 -23.05 -8.04 5.49
C TYR A 320 -24.47 -7.49 5.31
N VAL A 321 -25.29 -7.74 6.31
CA VAL A 321 -26.57 -7.03 6.49
C VAL A 321 -26.19 -5.56 6.65
N VAL A 322 -26.67 -4.73 5.72
CA VAL A 322 -26.69 -3.28 5.88
C VAL A 322 -27.64 -2.99 7.04
N ASN A 323 -27.10 -2.80 8.23
CA ASN A 323 -27.81 -2.06 9.25
C ASN A 323 -27.65 -0.58 8.89
N ASP A 324 -28.71 -0.01 8.32
CA ASP A 324 -28.92 1.42 8.10
C ASP A 324 -28.98 2.16 9.45
N ALA A 325 -27.86 2.35 10.10
CA ALA A 325 -27.75 3.25 11.25
C ALA A 325 -26.28 3.57 11.58
N ILE A 326 -25.53 4.19 10.66
CA ILE A 326 -24.39 5.01 11.06
C ILE A 326 -24.31 6.16 10.06
N SER A 327 -24.77 7.33 10.50
CA SER A 327 -24.63 8.59 9.74
C SER A 327 -23.15 8.92 9.55
N PRO A 328 -22.76 9.55 8.40
CA PRO A 328 -21.38 9.83 8.07
C PRO A 328 -20.72 11.01 8.80
N THR A 329 -21.35 11.54 9.82
CA THR A 329 -20.89 12.75 10.53
C THR A 329 -20.43 12.41 11.93
N GLN A 330 -19.22 11.94 12.07
CA GLN A 330 -18.40 12.10 13.28
C GLN A 330 -17.01 11.45 13.08
N PHE A 331 -16.14 12.16 12.35
CA PHE A 331 -14.68 12.08 12.53
C PHE A 331 -14.08 13.41 12.09
#